data_19780c3c9476f4c8108ee09c1868d518
#
_entry.id   19780c3c9476f4c8108ee09c1868d518
#
_cell.length_a   1.000
_cell.length_b   1.000
_cell.length_c   1.000
_cell.angle_alpha   90.00
_cell.angle_beta   90.00
_cell.angle_gamma   90.00
#
_symmetry.space_group_name_H-M   'P 1'
#
loop_
_entity.id
_entity.type
_entity.pdbx_description
1 polymer ?
#
loop_
_entity_poly.entity_id
_entity_poly.type
_entity_poly.pdbx_seq_one_letter_code
_entity_poly.pdbx_strand_id
1 'polypeptide(L)'
;MKAVILAGGLGTRISEESHLKPKPMIEIGGFPVLWHIMKIYDAHGIRDFVICCGYKGYLIKEYFANYFLHTSDITIDLTNNDIEIHRRSAEPWKVTLVDTGRNTQTGGRLKRVSDYVDTRFCLTYGDGVSDIDIKALIDSHDQNKTLATVTAVQPAARFGGLQIEGTLATKFHEKPSGDGFWVSGGFFVCEAEVLNRIEGDATVFEKEPLENLAREKELSVYKHHGFWAAMDTLRDRIFLEELWAEKKAPWKVWE
;
A
#
# COMPACT_ATOMS: atom_id res chain seq x y z
N MET A 1 1.17 15.53 -7.44
CA MET A 1 0.22 14.39 -7.34
C MET A 1 0.28 13.85 -5.92
N LYS A 2 -0.84 13.42 -5.36
CA LYS A 2 -0.91 12.83 -4.01
C LYS A 2 -1.01 11.30 -4.09
N ALA A 3 -0.56 10.60 -3.07
CA ALA A 3 -0.81 9.18 -2.88
C ALA A 3 -1.79 8.97 -1.71
N VAL A 4 -2.92 8.33 -2.00
CA VAL A 4 -3.91 7.90 -1.00
C VAL A 4 -3.58 6.48 -0.57
N ILE A 5 -3.44 6.25 0.74
CA ILE A 5 -3.10 4.94 1.29
C ILE A 5 -4.23 4.44 2.20
N LEU A 6 -4.81 3.29 1.86
CA LEU A 6 -5.86 2.64 2.64
C LEU A 6 -5.24 1.89 3.84
N ALA A 7 -5.28 2.50 5.02
CA ALA A 7 -4.63 2.02 6.23
C ALA A 7 -5.60 1.70 7.38
N GLY A 8 -6.91 1.63 7.11
CA GLY A 8 -7.93 1.55 8.16
C GLY A 8 -8.52 0.15 8.42
N GLY A 9 -8.04 -0.91 7.76
CA GLY A 9 -8.54 -2.27 7.88
C GLY A 9 -8.23 -2.92 9.24
N LEU A 10 -9.03 -3.94 9.61
CA LEU A 10 -8.89 -4.66 10.89
C LEU A 10 -7.67 -5.59 10.96
N GLY A 11 -7.08 -5.99 9.82
CA GLY A 11 -5.90 -6.85 9.77
C GLY A 11 -6.12 -8.27 10.33
N THR A 12 -7.30 -8.83 10.23
CA THR A 12 -7.70 -10.10 10.88
C THR A 12 -6.89 -11.32 10.46
N ARG A 13 -6.25 -11.29 9.28
CA ARG A 13 -5.44 -12.40 8.75
C ARG A 13 -4.05 -12.50 9.39
N ILE A 14 -3.58 -11.47 10.06
CA ILE A 14 -2.33 -11.42 10.83
C ILE A 14 -2.64 -11.07 12.29
N SER A 15 -3.52 -11.88 12.91
CA SER A 15 -4.09 -11.61 14.22
C SER A 15 -3.03 -11.54 15.34
N GLU A 16 -1.94 -12.28 15.22
CA GLU A 16 -0.84 -12.32 16.20
C GLU A 16 -0.20 -10.93 16.41
N GLU A 17 -0.17 -10.11 15.37
CA GLU A 17 0.41 -8.76 15.41
C GLU A 17 -0.66 -7.67 15.45
N SER A 18 -1.77 -7.87 14.74
CA SER A 18 -2.79 -6.82 14.55
C SER A 18 -3.59 -6.51 15.82
N HIS A 19 -3.54 -7.38 16.85
CA HIS A 19 -4.13 -7.06 18.15
C HIS A 19 -3.34 -5.99 18.92
N LEU A 20 -2.07 -5.77 18.59
CA LEU A 20 -1.21 -4.74 19.20
C LEU A 20 -1.17 -3.47 18.33
N LYS A 21 -0.89 -3.61 17.03
CA LYS A 21 -0.71 -2.52 16.07
C LYS A 21 -1.64 -2.70 14.86
N PRO A 22 -2.11 -1.63 14.19
CA PRO A 22 -2.81 -1.80 12.91
C PRO A 22 -1.83 -2.33 11.87
N LYS A 23 -2.30 -3.15 10.93
CA LYS A 23 -1.46 -3.84 9.94
C LYS A 23 -0.42 -2.94 9.25
N PRO A 24 -0.75 -1.70 8.81
CA PRO A 24 0.22 -0.79 8.23
C PRO A 24 1.38 -0.38 9.15
N MET A 25 1.24 -0.59 10.46
CA MET A 25 2.27 -0.28 11.47
C MET A 25 3.08 -1.50 11.90
N ILE A 26 2.87 -2.66 11.31
CA ILE A 26 3.73 -3.84 11.52
C ILE A 26 5.07 -3.55 10.83
N GLU A 27 6.15 -3.85 11.51
CA GLU A 27 7.50 -3.45 11.11
C GLU A 27 8.20 -4.51 10.26
N ILE A 28 8.99 -4.02 9.32
CA ILE A 28 9.99 -4.75 8.53
C ILE A 28 11.29 -3.96 8.66
N GLY A 29 12.35 -4.60 9.17
CA GLY A 29 13.62 -3.94 9.40
C GLY A 29 13.56 -2.74 10.35
N GLY A 30 12.64 -2.76 11.33
CA GLY A 30 12.44 -1.68 12.29
C GLY A 30 11.62 -0.49 11.79
N PHE A 31 11.07 -0.54 10.57
CA PHE A 31 10.18 0.49 10.02
C PHE A 31 8.81 -0.09 9.68
N PRO A 32 7.70 0.65 9.93
CA PRO A 32 6.37 0.21 9.54
C PRO A 32 6.27 -0.10 8.04
N VAL A 33 5.50 -1.11 7.64
CA VAL A 33 5.28 -1.38 6.20
C VAL A 33 4.71 -0.15 5.48
N LEU A 34 3.92 0.66 6.16
CA LEU A 34 3.44 1.94 5.67
C LEU A 34 4.60 2.87 5.26
N TRP A 35 5.66 2.94 6.07
CA TRP A 35 6.86 3.72 5.75
C TRP A 35 7.54 3.21 4.47
N HIS A 36 7.68 1.89 4.31
CA HIS A 36 8.23 1.30 3.09
C HIS A 36 7.42 1.67 1.84
N ILE A 37 6.09 1.62 1.93
CA ILE A 37 5.19 2.03 0.85
C ILE A 37 5.40 3.50 0.50
N MET A 38 5.51 4.37 1.50
CA MET A 38 5.75 5.80 1.28
C MET A 38 7.13 6.06 0.66
N LYS A 39 8.17 5.29 1.02
CA LYS A 39 9.50 5.35 0.38
C LYS A 39 9.47 4.94 -1.09
N ILE A 40 8.65 3.94 -1.46
CA ILE A 40 8.46 3.57 -2.87
C ILE A 40 7.92 4.76 -3.66
N TYR A 41 6.90 5.45 -3.16
CA TYR A 41 6.35 6.64 -3.81
C TYR A 41 7.34 7.82 -3.84
N ASP A 42 8.06 8.04 -2.73
CA ASP A 42 9.06 9.11 -2.61
C ASP A 42 10.20 8.94 -3.62
N ALA A 43 10.67 7.70 -3.86
CA ALA A 43 11.68 7.41 -4.89
C ALA A 43 11.27 7.87 -6.30
N HIS A 44 9.95 7.99 -6.53
CA HIS A 44 9.38 8.52 -7.78
C HIS A 44 8.85 9.97 -7.65
N GLY A 45 9.23 10.69 -6.57
CA GLY A 45 8.94 12.12 -6.38
C GLY A 45 7.55 12.42 -5.82
N ILE A 46 6.77 11.43 -5.39
CA ILE A 46 5.48 11.62 -4.74
C ILE A 46 5.67 11.69 -3.23
N ARG A 47 5.47 12.87 -2.64
CA ARG A 47 5.76 13.21 -1.25
C ARG A 47 4.57 13.78 -0.47
N ASP A 48 3.40 13.86 -1.08
CA ASP A 48 2.15 14.30 -0.45
C ASP A 48 1.22 13.09 -0.29
N PHE A 49 0.98 12.69 0.95
CA PHE A 49 0.28 11.47 1.31
C PHE A 49 -1.01 11.78 2.05
N VAL A 50 -2.08 11.07 1.69
CA VAL A 50 -3.36 11.05 2.42
C VAL A 50 -3.58 9.64 2.94
N ILE A 51 -3.53 9.46 4.25
CA ILE A 51 -3.64 8.15 4.88
C ILE A 51 -5.03 7.99 5.48
N CYS A 52 -5.78 7.02 4.95
CA CYS A 52 -7.12 6.66 5.43
C CYS A 52 -7.01 5.81 6.70
N CYS A 53 -7.01 6.46 7.86
CA CYS A 53 -6.96 5.80 9.17
C CYS A 53 -8.31 5.17 9.53
N GLY A 54 -8.30 4.12 10.35
CA GLY A 54 -9.48 3.43 10.85
C GLY A 54 -9.16 2.68 12.13
N TYR A 55 -9.15 1.34 12.09
CA TYR A 55 -8.80 0.53 13.24
C TYR A 55 -7.43 0.93 13.81
N LYS A 56 -7.40 1.29 15.10
CA LYS A 56 -6.21 1.80 15.80
C LYS A 56 -5.47 2.93 15.05
N GLY A 57 -6.19 3.74 14.30
CA GLY A 57 -5.64 4.85 13.52
C GLY A 57 -4.87 5.87 14.34
N TYR A 58 -5.12 5.95 15.67
CA TYR A 58 -4.38 6.83 16.58
C TYR A 58 -2.88 6.45 16.64
N LEU A 59 -2.51 5.15 16.52
CA LEU A 59 -1.11 4.71 16.50
C LEU A 59 -0.39 5.21 15.22
N ILE A 60 -1.10 5.30 14.11
CA ILE A 60 -0.54 5.91 12.89
C ILE A 60 -0.34 7.41 13.11
N LYS A 61 -1.32 8.09 13.71
CA LYS A 61 -1.21 9.53 14.03
C LYS A 61 -0.09 9.81 15.00
N GLU A 62 0.04 9.02 16.07
CA GLU A 62 1.09 9.12 17.07
C GLU A 62 2.48 8.94 16.45
N TYR A 63 2.65 7.94 15.59
CA TYR A 63 3.89 7.69 14.87
C TYR A 63 4.34 8.91 14.05
N PHE A 64 3.45 9.49 13.24
CA PHE A 64 3.81 10.66 12.42
C PHE A 64 3.91 11.95 13.23
N ALA A 65 3.11 12.13 14.28
CA ALA A 65 3.22 13.29 15.17
C ALA A 65 4.57 13.33 15.90
N ASN A 66 5.12 12.15 16.22
CA ASN A 66 6.38 12.00 16.91
C ASN A 66 7.54 11.56 15.97
N TYR A 67 7.35 11.66 14.65
CA TYR A 67 8.28 11.13 13.66
C TYR A 67 9.71 11.66 13.83
N PHE A 68 9.86 12.94 14.17
CA PHE A 68 11.15 13.58 14.41
C PHE A 68 11.87 12.99 15.64
N LEU A 69 11.16 12.50 16.65
CA LEU A 69 11.75 11.84 17.82
C LEU A 69 12.43 10.51 17.46
N HIS A 70 11.92 9.83 16.42
CA HIS A 70 12.47 8.55 15.95
C HIS A 70 13.64 8.69 14.98
N THR A 71 13.77 9.87 14.36
CA THR A 71 14.72 10.08 13.23
C THR A 71 15.78 11.15 13.51
N SER A 72 15.74 11.79 14.68
CA SER A 72 16.60 12.93 15.01
C SER A 72 17.34 12.73 16.32
N ASP A 73 18.52 13.34 16.45
CA ASP A 73 19.18 13.52 17.73
C ASP A 73 18.50 14.69 18.46
N ILE A 74 18.09 14.48 19.70
CA ILE A 74 17.34 15.46 20.49
C ILE A 74 17.93 15.63 21.89
N THR A 75 17.85 16.84 22.44
CA THR A 75 18.02 17.12 23.87
C THR A 75 16.68 17.50 24.46
N ILE A 76 16.31 16.88 25.56
CA ILE A 76 15.08 17.20 26.32
C ILE A 76 15.51 17.83 27.65
N ASP A 77 15.21 19.10 27.83
CA ASP A 77 15.40 19.80 29.10
C ASP A 77 14.11 19.66 29.94
N LEU A 78 14.14 18.74 30.87
CA LEU A 78 13.01 18.49 31.79
C LEU A 78 12.73 19.64 32.75
N THR A 79 13.70 20.52 32.99
CA THR A 79 13.53 21.67 33.88
C THR A 79 12.63 22.73 33.25
N ASN A 80 12.85 23.01 31.97
CA ASN A 80 12.12 24.04 31.22
C ASN A 80 11.05 23.48 30.31
N ASN A 81 10.93 22.13 30.23
CA ASN A 81 10.03 21.44 29.32
C ASN A 81 10.26 21.85 27.86
N ASP A 82 11.54 21.90 27.45
CA ASP A 82 11.97 22.31 26.12
C ASP A 82 12.62 21.15 25.36
N ILE A 83 12.52 21.15 24.01
CA ILE A 83 13.08 20.14 23.14
C ILE A 83 13.91 20.81 22.05
N GLU A 84 15.21 20.50 22.04
CA GLU A 84 16.14 20.92 21.01
C GLU A 84 16.43 19.78 20.03
N ILE A 85 16.22 20.01 18.73
CA ILE A 85 16.48 19.04 17.65
C ILE A 85 17.80 19.38 17.00
N HIS A 86 18.82 18.52 17.17
CA HIS A 86 20.19 18.76 16.66
C HIS A 86 20.37 18.28 15.23
N ARG A 87 19.82 17.14 14.89
CA ARG A 87 19.96 16.53 13.56
C ARG A 87 18.59 16.17 13.01
N ARG A 88 18.25 16.72 11.85
CA ARG A 88 16.99 16.41 11.16
C ARG A 88 17.27 15.40 10.06
N SER A 89 16.79 14.18 10.23
CA SER A 89 16.90 13.09 9.24
C SER A 89 15.52 12.66 8.72
N ALA A 90 14.49 13.48 8.94
CA ALA A 90 13.14 13.17 8.49
C ALA A 90 13.00 13.32 6.98
N GLU A 91 12.23 12.43 6.38
CA GLU A 91 11.84 12.52 4.99
C GLU A 91 11.00 13.78 4.71
N PRO A 92 11.13 14.38 3.50
CA PRO A 92 10.44 15.61 3.15
C PRO A 92 8.96 15.37 2.78
N TRP A 93 8.25 14.61 3.62
CA TRP A 93 6.87 14.22 3.35
C TRP A 93 5.86 15.19 3.96
N LYS A 94 4.76 15.40 3.23
CA LYS A 94 3.54 15.99 3.75
C LYS A 94 2.53 14.87 3.96
N VAL A 95 2.08 14.69 5.20
CA VAL A 95 1.20 13.58 5.58
C VAL A 95 -0.10 14.10 6.16
N THR A 96 -1.21 13.79 5.51
CA THR A 96 -2.56 14.06 5.98
C THR A 96 -3.18 12.78 6.52
N LEU A 97 -3.55 12.76 7.79
CA LEU A 97 -4.05 11.59 8.52
C LEU A 97 -5.55 11.76 8.79
N VAL A 98 -6.39 11.09 7.99
CA VAL A 98 -7.84 11.23 8.04
C VAL A 98 -8.47 10.06 8.78
N ASP A 99 -9.28 10.34 9.80
CA ASP A 99 -10.11 9.31 10.41
C ASP A 99 -11.28 8.99 9.47
N THR A 100 -11.19 7.84 8.82
CA THR A 100 -12.22 7.38 7.89
C THR A 100 -13.21 6.39 8.53
N GLY A 101 -13.19 6.26 9.85
CA GLY A 101 -14.09 5.38 10.60
C GLY A 101 -13.61 3.94 10.68
N ARG A 102 -14.02 3.27 11.80
CA ARG A 102 -13.57 1.90 12.10
C ARG A 102 -14.14 0.85 11.15
N ASN A 103 -15.43 0.97 10.82
CA ASN A 103 -16.18 -0.04 10.08
C ASN A 103 -16.40 0.31 8.61
N THR A 104 -15.83 1.41 8.15
CA THR A 104 -15.93 1.90 6.77
C THR A 104 -15.16 0.95 5.83
N GLN A 105 -15.74 0.60 4.69
CA GLN A 105 -15.14 -0.22 3.66
C GLN A 105 -14.17 0.60 2.79
N THR A 106 -13.41 -0.07 1.92
CA THR A 106 -12.35 0.53 1.10
C THR A 106 -12.84 1.72 0.25
N GLY A 107 -13.96 1.57 -0.43
CA GLY A 107 -14.61 2.66 -1.18
C GLY A 107 -15.06 3.79 -0.27
N GLY A 108 -15.75 3.48 0.83
CA GLY A 108 -16.19 4.49 1.78
C GLY A 108 -15.03 5.33 2.34
N ARG A 109 -13.86 4.73 2.58
CA ARG A 109 -12.66 5.47 3.00
C ARG A 109 -12.20 6.45 1.93
N LEU A 110 -12.21 6.02 0.67
CA LEU A 110 -11.89 6.91 -0.47
C LEU A 110 -12.87 8.07 -0.55
N LYS A 111 -14.18 7.82 -0.39
CA LYS A 111 -15.21 8.86 -0.37
C LYS A 111 -14.95 9.91 0.70
N ARG A 112 -14.56 9.47 1.90
CA ARG A 112 -14.29 10.35 3.05
C ARG A 112 -13.01 11.20 2.91
N VAL A 113 -12.14 10.89 1.96
CA VAL A 113 -10.95 11.68 1.68
C VAL A 113 -11.06 12.50 0.39
N SER A 114 -12.25 12.57 -0.23
CA SER A 114 -12.48 13.32 -1.47
C SER A 114 -12.03 14.78 -1.38
N ASP A 115 -12.25 15.46 -0.25
CA ASP A 115 -11.86 16.86 -0.05
C ASP A 115 -10.33 17.07 0.00
N TYR A 116 -9.55 15.99 0.13
CA TYR A 116 -8.09 16.04 0.14
C TYR A 116 -7.47 15.67 -1.21
N VAL A 117 -8.31 15.32 -2.19
CA VAL A 117 -7.90 14.89 -3.53
C VAL A 117 -8.45 15.89 -4.55
N ASP A 118 -7.57 16.48 -5.36
CA ASP A 118 -7.98 17.54 -6.28
C ASP A 118 -8.48 16.99 -7.63
N THR A 119 -7.56 16.40 -8.41
CA THR A 119 -7.85 15.89 -9.77
C THR A 119 -7.49 14.42 -9.89
N ARG A 120 -6.20 14.14 -10.05
CA ARG A 120 -5.63 12.79 -10.19
C ARG A 120 -4.83 12.44 -8.95
N PHE A 121 -4.88 11.18 -8.56
CA PHE A 121 -4.14 10.66 -7.41
C PHE A 121 -3.67 9.22 -7.62
N CYS A 122 -2.59 8.87 -6.94
CA CYS A 122 -2.22 7.47 -6.75
C CYS A 122 -3.01 6.88 -5.59
N LEU A 123 -3.36 5.60 -5.69
CA LEU A 123 -4.04 4.87 -4.62
C LEU A 123 -3.32 3.55 -4.38
N THR A 124 -3.14 3.19 -3.11
CA THR A 124 -2.65 1.85 -2.74
C THR A 124 -3.19 1.37 -1.40
N TYR A 125 -2.98 0.10 -1.11
CA TYR A 125 -3.25 -0.50 0.19
C TYR A 125 -2.05 -0.30 1.13
N GLY A 126 -2.29 -0.32 2.44
CA GLY A 126 -1.28 -0.08 3.46
C GLY A 126 -0.49 -1.32 3.88
N ASP A 127 -0.41 -2.36 3.02
CA ASP A 127 0.16 -3.66 3.38
C ASP A 127 0.96 -4.36 2.27
N GLY A 128 1.06 -3.77 1.08
CA GLY A 128 1.76 -4.33 -0.06
C GLY A 128 3.01 -3.53 -0.45
N VAL A 129 4.12 -4.22 -0.68
CA VAL A 129 5.38 -3.64 -1.17
C VAL A 129 5.74 -4.19 -2.55
N SER A 130 6.40 -3.37 -3.38
CA SER A 130 6.73 -3.72 -4.76
C SER A 130 7.92 -2.87 -5.25
N ASP A 131 8.67 -3.38 -6.21
CA ASP A 131 9.68 -2.63 -6.96
C ASP A 131 9.07 -1.93 -8.20
N ILE A 132 7.78 -1.63 -8.12
CA ILE A 132 7.03 -0.99 -9.21
C ILE A 132 7.60 0.38 -9.58
N ASP A 133 7.72 0.64 -10.87
CA ASP A 133 7.97 1.98 -11.39
C ASP A 133 6.66 2.79 -11.43
N ILE A 134 6.47 3.64 -10.40
CA ILE A 134 5.27 4.50 -10.28
C ILE A 134 5.19 5.50 -11.44
N LYS A 135 6.34 5.96 -11.96
CA LYS A 135 6.34 6.87 -13.11
C LYS A 135 5.82 6.17 -14.36
N ALA A 136 6.30 4.95 -14.63
CA ALA A 136 5.82 4.17 -15.76
C ALA A 136 4.32 3.81 -15.62
N LEU A 137 3.83 3.58 -14.41
CA LEU A 137 2.39 3.39 -14.14
C LEU A 137 1.59 4.66 -14.50
N ILE A 138 2.08 5.85 -14.11
CA ILE A 138 1.44 7.13 -14.44
C ILE A 138 1.47 7.37 -15.96
N ASP A 139 2.61 7.15 -16.60
CA ASP A 139 2.76 7.30 -18.06
C ASP A 139 1.81 6.35 -18.82
N SER A 140 1.62 5.12 -18.33
CA SER A 140 0.66 4.15 -18.85
C SER A 140 -0.79 4.65 -18.71
N HIS A 141 -1.13 5.24 -17.57
CA HIS A 141 -2.44 5.83 -17.34
C HIS A 141 -2.72 6.99 -18.32
N ASP A 142 -1.73 7.87 -18.53
CA ASP A 142 -1.81 8.98 -19.49
C ASP A 142 -2.06 8.52 -20.92
N GLN A 143 -1.44 7.40 -21.30
CA GLN A 143 -1.63 6.81 -22.64
C GLN A 143 -3.02 6.20 -22.82
N ASN A 144 -3.52 5.50 -21.79
CA ASN A 144 -4.80 4.79 -21.86
C ASN A 144 -6.01 5.73 -21.73
N LYS A 145 -5.87 6.87 -21.06
CA LYS A 145 -6.93 7.89 -20.84
C LYS A 145 -8.21 7.33 -20.23
N THR A 146 -8.07 6.36 -19.33
CA THR A 146 -9.18 5.76 -18.58
C THR A 146 -9.31 6.43 -17.22
N LEU A 147 -10.44 6.24 -16.53
CA LEU A 147 -10.66 6.80 -15.20
C LEU A 147 -9.77 6.17 -14.12
N ALA A 148 -9.36 4.92 -14.31
CA ALA A 148 -8.42 4.26 -13.42
C ALA A 148 -7.48 3.33 -14.18
N THR A 149 -6.24 3.20 -13.67
CA THR A 149 -5.28 2.17 -14.10
C THR A 149 -4.86 1.39 -12.85
N VAL A 150 -4.99 0.05 -12.92
CA VAL A 150 -4.56 -0.85 -11.85
C VAL A 150 -3.27 -1.56 -12.23
N THR A 151 -2.37 -1.72 -11.28
CA THR A 151 -1.21 -2.59 -11.46
C THR A 151 -1.65 -4.05 -11.35
N ALA A 152 -1.42 -4.81 -12.40
CA ALA A 152 -1.59 -6.26 -12.38
C ALA A 152 -0.24 -6.92 -12.11
N VAL A 153 -0.25 -7.89 -11.21
CA VAL A 153 0.92 -8.66 -10.78
C VAL A 153 0.66 -10.16 -10.87
N GLN A 154 1.73 -10.93 -10.94
CA GLN A 154 1.68 -12.38 -10.85
C GLN A 154 2.43 -12.82 -9.58
N PRO A 155 1.75 -12.92 -8.42
CA PRO A 155 2.39 -13.34 -7.18
C PRO A 155 2.94 -14.75 -7.31
N ALA A 156 4.03 -15.05 -6.59
CA ALA A 156 4.55 -16.41 -6.52
C ALA A 156 3.47 -17.37 -6.01
N ALA A 157 3.32 -18.51 -6.67
CA ALA A 157 2.36 -19.52 -6.25
C ALA A 157 2.67 -20.01 -4.82
N ARG A 158 1.62 -20.15 -4.02
CA ARG A 158 1.76 -20.65 -2.63
C ARG A 158 1.94 -22.16 -2.59
N PHE A 159 1.57 -22.88 -3.66
CA PHE A 159 1.56 -24.32 -3.80
C PHE A 159 2.26 -24.76 -5.09
N GLY A 160 2.65 -26.04 -5.16
CA GLY A 160 3.10 -26.65 -6.42
C GLY A 160 1.95 -26.75 -7.42
N GLY A 161 2.23 -26.36 -8.66
CA GLY A 161 1.28 -26.49 -9.78
C GLY A 161 1.35 -27.87 -10.42
N LEU A 162 0.19 -28.43 -10.78
CA LEU A 162 0.06 -29.71 -11.50
C LEU A 162 -0.59 -29.49 -12.85
N GLN A 163 0.01 -30.04 -13.90
CA GLN A 163 -0.69 -30.26 -15.15
C GLN A 163 -1.25 -31.68 -15.14
N ILE A 164 -2.55 -31.85 -15.34
CA ILE A 164 -3.26 -33.12 -15.19
C ILE A 164 -3.83 -33.53 -16.55
N GLU A 165 -3.59 -34.78 -16.95
CA GLU A 165 -4.24 -35.43 -18.10
C GLU A 165 -4.89 -36.73 -17.62
N GLY A 166 -6.22 -36.77 -17.64
CA GLY A 166 -6.98 -37.86 -17.04
C GLY A 166 -6.76 -37.92 -15.52
N THR A 167 -6.14 -39.01 -15.03
CA THR A 167 -5.78 -39.23 -13.63
C THR A 167 -4.29 -39.09 -13.34
N LEU A 168 -3.49 -38.72 -14.36
CA LEU A 168 -2.03 -38.62 -14.26
C LEU A 168 -1.58 -37.18 -14.22
N ALA A 169 -0.64 -36.86 -13.33
CA ALA A 169 0.08 -35.61 -13.37
C ALA A 169 1.17 -35.69 -14.44
N THR A 170 1.07 -34.87 -15.49
CA THR A 170 2.03 -34.82 -16.59
C THR A 170 3.16 -33.84 -16.36
N LYS A 171 2.95 -32.82 -15.49
CA LYS A 171 3.99 -31.91 -15.01
C LYS A 171 3.74 -31.52 -13.56
N PHE A 172 4.82 -31.32 -12.84
CA PHE A 172 4.83 -30.71 -11.51
C PHE A 172 5.78 -29.52 -11.53
N HIS A 173 5.30 -28.38 -11.10
CA HIS A 173 6.08 -27.15 -10.97
C HIS A 173 6.02 -26.69 -9.52
N GLU A 174 7.15 -26.76 -8.81
CA GLU A 174 7.22 -26.22 -7.46
C GLU A 174 7.16 -24.69 -7.50
N LYS A 175 6.11 -24.11 -6.90
CA LYS A 175 5.88 -22.66 -6.78
C LYS A 175 6.17 -21.90 -8.08
N PRO A 176 5.47 -22.20 -9.18
CA PRO A 176 5.70 -21.49 -10.43
C PRO A 176 5.50 -19.98 -10.22
N SER A 177 6.30 -19.17 -10.88
CA SER A 177 6.10 -17.72 -10.92
C SER A 177 4.82 -17.45 -11.68
N GLY A 178 3.73 -17.12 -10.92
CA GLY A 178 2.40 -16.86 -11.47
C GLY A 178 1.72 -18.11 -12.04
N ASP A 179 0.55 -18.46 -11.53
CA ASP A 179 -0.30 -19.53 -12.07
C ASP A 179 -0.97 -19.14 -13.42
N GLY A 180 -0.33 -18.23 -14.18
CA GLY A 180 -0.89 -17.67 -15.41
C GLY A 180 -2.00 -16.64 -15.18
N PHE A 181 -2.43 -16.43 -13.94
CA PHE A 181 -3.44 -15.43 -13.59
C PHE A 181 -2.80 -14.12 -13.12
N TRP A 182 -3.33 -13.03 -13.63
CA TRP A 182 -3.03 -11.69 -13.15
C TRP A 182 -3.99 -11.34 -12.03
N VAL A 183 -3.45 -10.77 -10.94
CA VAL A 183 -4.24 -10.26 -9.83
C VAL A 183 -3.98 -8.78 -9.63
N SER A 184 -4.90 -8.07 -8.96
CA SER A 184 -4.68 -6.68 -8.58
C SER A 184 -3.55 -6.60 -7.55
N GLY A 185 -2.49 -5.90 -7.88
CA GLY A 185 -1.35 -5.63 -6.99
C GLY A 185 -1.54 -4.39 -6.12
N GLY A 186 -2.70 -3.75 -6.17
CA GLY A 186 -2.84 -2.38 -5.66
C GLY A 186 -2.12 -1.41 -6.59
N PHE A 187 -1.57 -0.32 -6.08
CA PHE A 187 -0.89 0.71 -6.87
C PHE A 187 -1.70 1.13 -8.11
N PHE A 188 -2.66 1.99 -7.86
CA PHE A 188 -3.51 2.55 -8.89
C PHE A 188 -3.09 3.98 -9.22
N VAL A 189 -3.44 4.42 -10.41
CA VAL A 189 -3.64 5.84 -10.74
C VAL A 189 -5.11 6.03 -11.03
N CYS A 190 -5.72 7.01 -10.39
CA CYS A 190 -7.15 7.29 -10.50
C CYS A 190 -7.40 8.76 -10.81
N GLU A 191 -8.32 9.06 -11.70
CA GLU A 191 -8.93 10.37 -11.81
C GLU A 191 -9.94 10.58 -10.67
N ALA A 192 -10.13 11.83 -10.22
CA ALA A 192 -11.02 12.12 -9.08
C ALA A 192 -12.48 11.70 -9.35
N GLU A 193 -12.89 11.62 -10.62
CA GLU A 193 -14.22 11.17 -11.05
C GLU A 193 -14.55 9.75 -10.57
N VAL A 194 -13.54 8.91 -10.30
CA VAL A 194 -13.72 7.58 -9.69
C VAL A 194 -14.45 7.66 -8.36
N LEU A 195 -14.27 8.74 -7.60
CA LEU A 195 -14.92 8.96 -6.30
C LEU A 195 -16.45 9.11 -6.43
N ASN A 196 -16.95 9.52 -7.61
CA ASN A 196 -18.37 9.63 -7.90
C ASN A 196 -19.05 8.26 -8.05
N ARG A 197 -18.27 7.19 -8.24
CA ARG A 197 -18.75 5.79 -8.33
C ARG A 197 -18.95 5.15 -6.94
N ILE A 198 -18.67 5.89 -5.87
CA ILE A 198 -18.73 5.41 -4.50
C ILE A 198 -19.98 5.99 -3.83
N GLU A 199 -20.90 5.13 -3.42
CA GLU A 199 -22.15 5.58 -2.79
C GLU A 199 -21.92 6.06 -1.36
N GLY A 200 -21.20 5.31 -0.54
CA GLY A 200 -20.98 5.63 0.88
C GLY A 200 -20.08 4.64 1.62
N ASP A 201 -20.18 4.65 2.94
CA ASP A 201 -19.29 3.93 3.85
C ASP A 201 -19.26 2.41 3.65
N ALA A 202 -20.38 1.81 3.22
CA ALA A 202 -20.49 0.37 2.99
C ALA A 202 -19.92 -0.09 1.63
N THR A 203 -19.54 0.85 0.75
CA THR A 203 -19.03 0.52 -0.58
C THR A 203 -17.64 -0.11 -0.48
N VAL A 204 -17.48 -1.28 -1.04
CA VAL A 204 -16.20 -1.98 -1.26
C VAL A 204 -15.68 -1.57 -2.63
N PHE A 205 -14.54 -0.88 -2.68
CA PHE A 205 -13.97 -0.31 -3.92
C PHE A 205 -13.71 -1.39 -4.97
N GLU A 206 -13.25 -2.55 -4.54
CA GLU A 206 -12.86 -3.69 -5.35
C GLU A 206 -14.05 -4.44 -5.99
N LYS A 207 -15.27 -4.12 -5.58
CA LYS A 207 -16.52 -4.68 -6.12
C LYS A 207 -17.11 -3.74 -7.15
N GLU A 208 -18.31 -3.27 -6.86
CA GLU A 208 -19.15 -2.50 -7.79
C GLU A 208 -18.40 -1.33 -8.46
N PRO A 209 -17.62 -0.48 -7.77
CA PRO A 209 -16.89 0.61 -8.43
C PRO A 209 -15.90 0.11 -9.50
N LEU A 210 -15.01 -0.84 -9.16
CA LEU A 210 -14.04 -1.37 -10.12
C LEU A 210 -14.68 -2.27 -11.19
N GLU A 211 -15.70 -3.05 -10.83
CA GLU A 211 -16.46 -3.89 -11.77
C GLU A 211 -17.19 -3.03 -12.83
N ASN A 212 -17.77 -1.90 -12.41
CA ASN A 212 -18.41 -0.96 -13.32
C ASN A 212 -17.39 -0.29 -14.24
N LEU A 213 -16.27 0.21 -13.69
CA LEU A 213 -15.19 0.78 -14.50
C LEU A 213 -14.67 -0.23 -15.54
N ALA A 214 -14.50 -1.49 -15.16
CA ALA A 214 -14.07 -2.53 -16.09
C ALA A 214 -15.11 -2.79 -17.20
N ARG A 215 -16.40 -2.84 -16.87
CA ARG A 215 -17.50 -3.03 -17.82
C ARG A 215 -17.63 -1.86 -18.78
N GLU A 216 -17.40 -0.64 -18.32
CA GLU A 216 -17.42 0.59 -19.09
C GLU A 216 -16.13 0.83 -19.90
N LYS A 217 -15.12 -0.02 -19.75
CA LYS A 217 -13.77 0.09 -20.33
C LYS A 217 -13.01 1.33 -19.83
N GLU A 218 -13.31 1.75 -18.61
CA GLU A 218 -12.66 2.86 -17.91
C GLU A 218 -11.65 2.38 -16.85
N LEU A 219 -11.32 1.08 -16.84
CA LEU A 219 -10.26 0.47 -16.03
C LEU A 219 -9.19 -0.11 -16.97
N SER A 220 -8.04 0.54 -17.03
CA SER A 220 -6.87 0.00 -17.73
C SER A 220 -5.93 -0.77 -16.79
N VAL A 221 -4.99 -1.50 -17.37
CA VAL A 221 -4.07 -2.38 -16.64
C VAL A 221 -2.63 -2.05 -16.99
N TYR A 222 -1.81 -1.85 -15.96
CA TYR A 222 -0.35 -1.81 -16.05
C TYR A 222 0.21 -3.15 -15.56
N LYS A 223 0.85 -3.92 -16.45
CA LYS A 223 1.45 -5.22 -16.11
C LYS A 223 2.82 -5.04 -15.48
N HIS A 224 2.94 -5.40 -14.22
CA HIS A 224 4.21 -5.39 -13.50
C HIS A 224 4.76 -6.81 -13.38
N HIS A 225 5.97 -7.03 -13.86
CA HIS A 225 6.64 -8.33 -13.89
C HIS A 225 7.71 -8.48 -12.80
N GLY A 226 7.94 -7.43 -12.03
CA GLY A 226 8.91 -7.41 -10.94
C GLY A 226 8.37 -8.00 -9.63
N PHE A 227 8.99 -7.61 -8.54
CA PHE A 227 8.63 -8.07 -7.21
C PHE A 227 7.35 -7.39 -6.70
N TRP A 228 6.48 -8.19 -6.14
CA TRP A 228 5.32 -7.74 -5.38
C TRP A 228 5.01 -8.73 -4.26
N ALA A 229 4.73 -8.22 -3.06
CA ALA A 229 4.29 -9.02 -1.94
C ALA A 229 3.32 -8.23 -1.04
N ALA A 230 2.24 -8.89 -0.63
CA ALA A 230 1.36 -8.40 0.42
C ALA A 230 1.74 -9.07 1.74
N MET A 231 1.81 -8.30 2.82
CA MET A 231 2.08 -8.79 4.17
C MET A 231 0.77 -9.22 4.83
N ASP A 232 0.16 -10.33 4.40
CA ASP A 232 -1.14 -10.79 4.88
C ASP A 232 -1.07 -11.71 6.10
N THR A 233 0.01 -12.44 6.25
CA THR A 233 0.23 -13.44 7.30
C THR A 233 1.57 -13.25 8.01
N LEU A 234 1.75 -13.89 9.16
CA LEU A 234 3.04 -13.90 9.86
C LEU A 234 4.17 -14.45 8.97
N ARG A 235 3.87 -15.45 8.13
CA ARG A 235 4.83 -15.99 7.16
C ARG A 235 5.28 -14.95 6.15
N ASP A 236 4.34 -14.13 5.65
CA ASP A 236 4.68 -13.06 4.69
C ASP A 236 5.56 -12.01 5.37
N ARG A 237 5.28 -11.66 6.64
CA ARG A 237 6.13 -10.76 7.43
C ARG A 237 7.54 -11.30 7.58
N ILE A 238 7.68 -12.58 8.00
CA ILE A 238 9.00 -13.23 8.18
C ILE A 238 9.78 -13.21 6.86
N PHE A 239 9.14 -13.55 5.75
CA PHE A 239 9.75 -13.51 4.42
C PHE A 239 10.26 -12.11 4.05
N LEU A 240 9.48 -11.07 4.28
CA LEU A 240 9.91 -9.70 4.01
C LEU A 240 11.03 -9.25 4.95
N GLU A 241 11.00 -9.66 6.22
CA GLU A 241 12.06 -9.38 7.20
C GLU A 241 13.39 -10.04 6.78
N GLU A 242 13.35 -11.29 6.34
CA GLU A 242 14.54 -12.01 5.84
C GLU A 242 15.15 -11.29 4.64
N LEU A 243 14.35 -10.90 3.65
CA LEU A 243 14.83 -10.14 2.49
C LEU A 243 15.47 -8.81 2.89
N TRP A 244 14.89 -8.13 3.88
CA TRP A 244 15.44 -6.87 4.37
C TRP A 244 16.76 -7.07 5.11
N ALA A 245 16.82 -8.04 6.03
CA ALA A 245 18.01 -8.36 6.81
C ALA A 245 19.19 -8.78 5.91
N GLU A 246 18.91 -9.53 4.84
CA GLU A 246 19.90 -9.95 3.84
C GLU A 246 20.28 -8.85 2.84
N LYS A 247 19.71 -7.65 2.95
CA LYS A 247 19.89 -6.53 1.99
C LYS A 247 19.49 -6.89 0.55
N LYS A 248 18.52 -7.80 0.41
CA LYS A 248 17.99 -8.28 -0.86
C LYS A 248 16.55 -7.84 -1.10
N ALA A 249 16.05 -6.86 -0.35
CA ALA A 249 14.68 -6.35 -0.48
C ALA A 249 14.48 -5.66 -1.83
N PRO A 250 13.77 -6.27 -2.80
CA PRO A 250 13.65 -5.69 -4.15
C PRO A 250 12.85 -4.37 -4.15
N TRP A 251 11.91 -4.22 -3.22
CA TRP A 251 11.10 -3.00 -3.09
C TRP A 251 11.90 -1.81 -2.51
N LYS A 252 13.14 -2.01 -2.03
CA LYS A 252 14.01 -0.91 -1.61
C LYS A 252 14.60 -0.25 -2.86
N VAL A 253 13.77 0.52 -3.56
CA VAL A 253 14.12 1.26 -4.79
C VAL A 253 14.74 2.64 -4.52
N TRP A 254 14.96 2.97 -3.25
CA TRP A 254 15.63 4.21 -2.79
C TRP A 254 17.04 3.91 -2.25
N GLU A 255 17.88 4.94 -2.19
CA GLU A 255 19.23 4.89 -1.61
C GLU A 255 19.24 4.78 -0.08
#